data_9a37fa48f88cb7abdb650f7be7dcd87a
#
_entry.id   9a37fa48f88cb7abdb650f7be7dcd87a
#
_cell.length_a   1.000
_cell.length_b   1.000
_cell.length_c   1.000
_cell.angle_alpha   90.00
_cell.angle_beta   90.00
_cell.angle_gamma   90.00
#
_symmetry.space_group_name_H-M   'P 1'
#
loop_
_entity.id
_entity.type
_entity.pdbx_description
1 polymer ?
#
loop_
_entity_poly.entity_id
_entity_poly.type
_entity_poly.pdbx_seq_one_letter_code
_entity_poly.pdbx_strand_id
1 'polypeptide(L)'
;MRKLGPDSVPHAVLERAIEAAGWAPSPHGRQPWRFAIVEQAAAKARLATMLAQSWHEQLALDGQHEAVIQTRLRKSQARVAEAPVILVACLYLEELDHYPDPDRQDAERIMAIQSLGAAVQNALLSIHADGYDAGWMCAPLFAPEVVQASLELSPGLIPHAMLPIGRRAVDPVRRPRLPVNELIVKWITEESGSKS
;
A
#
# COMPACT_ATOMS: atom_id res chain seq x y z
N MET A 1 0.20 12.34 -0.34
CA MET A 1 -0.29 12.90 -1.60
C MET A 1 -1.80 12.79 -1.68
N ARG A 2 -2.51 13.81 -2.17
CA ARG A 2 -3.98 13.80 -2.18
C ARG A 2 -4.62 14.24 -3.51
N LYS A 3 -3.86 14.87 -4.40
CA LYS A 3 -4.32 15.27 -5.72
C LYS A 3 -3.24 14.99 -6.76
N LEU A 4 -3.58 14.19 -7.75
CA LEU A 4 -2.74 13.86 -8.89
C LEU A 4 -3.29 14.55 -10.14
N GLY A 5 -2.41 14.92 -11.06
CA GLY A 5 -2.78 15.41 -12.38
C GLY A 5 -3.24 14.27 -13.28
N PRO A 6 -3.88 14.60 -14.42
CA PRO A 6 -4.43 13.61 -15.34
C PRO A 6 -3.40 12.97 -16.29
N ASP A 7 -2.16 13.48 -16.29
CA ASP A 7 -1.12 13.02 -17.23
C ASP A 7 -0.80 11.54 -17.01
N SER A 8 -0.64 10.80 -18.10
CA SER A 8 -0.26 9.39 -18.07
C SER A 8 1.10 9.18 -17.40
N VAL A 9 1.26 8.00 -16.81
CA VAL A 9 2.54 7.54 -16.24
C VAL A 9 3.17 6.58 -17.25
N PRO A 10 4.41 6.82 -17.71
CA PRO A 10 5.08 5.91 -18.63
C PRO A 10 5.27 4.52 -18.00
N HIS A 11 5.08 3.45 -18.78
CA HIS A 11 5.27 2.07 -18.31
C HIS A 11 6.66 1.84 -17.71
N ALA A 12 7.71 2.44 -18.28
CA ALA A 12 9.07 2.36 -17.75
C ALA A 12 9.21 2.87 -16.31
N VAL A 13 8.38 3.84 -15.88
CA VAL A 13 8.35 4.30 -14.47
C VAL A 13 7.76 3.22 -13.56
N LEU A 14 6.70 2.56 -14.02
CA LEU A 14 6.05 1.48 -13.28
C LEU A 14 6.95 0.24 -13.18
N GLU A 15 7.63 -0.12 -14.27
CA GLU A 15 8.58 -1.23 -14.32
C GLU A 15 9.74 -1.00 -13.35
N ARG A 16 10.37 0.19 -13.34
CA ARG A 16 11.43 0.53 -12.37
C ARG A 16 10.93 0.51 -10.93
N ALA A 17 9.71 0.94 -10.70
CA ALA A 17 9.11 0.90 -9.36
C ALA A 17 8.92 -0.54 -8.86
N ILE A 18 8.49 -1.45 -9.74
CA ILE A 18 8.32 -2.87 -9.43
C ILE A 18 9.70 -3.54 -9.27
N GLU A 19 10.67 -3.20 -10.10
CA GLU A 19 12.05 -3.65 -9.96
C GLU A 19 12.63 -3.25 -8.59
N ALA A 20 12.49 -1.97 -8.22
CA ALA A 20 12.92 -1.48 -6.91
C ALA A 20 12.20 -2.20 -5.76
N ALA A 21 10.90 -2.49 -5.89
CA ALA A 21 10.14 -3.29 -4.95
C ALA A 21 10.73 -4.70 -4.81
N GLY A 22 11.17 -5.30 -5.91
CA GLY A 22 11.80 -6.63 -5.96
C GLY A 22 13.07 -6.73 -5.12
N TRP A 23 13.79 -5.64 -4.90
CA TRP A 23 14.99 -5.57 -4.06
C TRP A 23 14.70 -5.43 -2.55
N ALA A 24 13.45 -5.45 -2.14
CA ALA A 24 13.12 -5.44 -0.72
C ALA A 24 13.58 -6.75 -0.04
N PRO A 25 13.99 -6.69 1.24
CA PRO A 25 14.32 -7.90 1.98
C PRO A 25 13.06 -8.75 2.22
N SER A 26 13.23 -10.07 2.15
CA SER A 26 12.21 -11.04 2.55
C SER A 26 12.85 -12.28 3.17
N PRO A 27 12.22 -12.91 4.17
CA PRO A 27 12.70 -14.15 4.74
C PRO A 27 12.93 -15.20 3.66
N HIS A 28 14.04 -15.86 3.72
CA HIS A 28 14.45 -16.92 2.76
C HIS A 28 14.42 -16.50 1.27
N GLY A 29 14.38 -15.18 0.97
CA GLY A 29 14.27 -14.68 -0.40
C GLY A 29 12.95 -15.01 -1.10
N ARG A 30 11.88 -15.28 -0.35
CA ARG A 30 10.58 -15.75 -0.87
C ARG A 30 9.84 -14.72 -1.74
N GLN A 31 10.09 -13.43 -1.54
CA GLN A 31 9.45 -12.34 -2.30
C GLN A 31 7.91 -12.48 -2.33
N PRO A 32 7.24 -12.43 -1.17
CA PRO A 32 5.82 -12.73 -1.04
C PRO A 32 4.93 -11.58 -1.51
N TRP A 33 5.27 -10.95 -2.61
CA TRP A 33 4.53 -9.85 -3.21
C TRP A 33 4.25 -10.09 -4.69
N ARG A 34 3.08 -9.64 -5.11
CA ARG A 34 2.69 -9.52 -6.52
C ARG A 34 1.99 -8.18 -6.71
N PHE A 35 2.07 -7.65 -7.91
CA PHE A 35 1.51 -6.34 -8.21
C PHE A 35 0.54 -6.43 -9.38
N ALA A 36 -0.61 -5.76 -9.24
CA ALA A 36 -1.54 -5.55 -10.35
C ALA A 36 -1.53 -4.06 -10.73
N ILE A 37 -1.36 -3.76 -12.01
CA ILE A 37 -1.37 -2.40 -12.56
C ILE A 37 -2.72 -2.16 -13.22
N VAL A 38 -3.40 -1.07 -12.82
CA VAL A 38 -4.74 -0.71 -13.31
C VAL A 38 -4.68 0.68 -13.93
N GLU A 39 -4.67 0.75 -15.25
CA GLU A 39 -4.67 1.99 -16.03
C GLU A 39 -6.06 2.24 -16.65
N GLN A 40 -6.79 1.20 -17.00
CA GLN A 40 -8.08 1.28 -17.66
C GLN A 40 -9.09 2.03 -16.78
N ALA A 41 -9.65 3.13 -17.30
CA ALA A 41 -10.58 3.99 -16.58
C ALA A 41 -11.82 3.23 -16.07
N ALA A 42 -12.37 2.31 -16.87
CA ALA A 42 -13.53 1.51 -16.47
C ALA A 42 -13.21 0.57 -15.30
N ALA A 43 -12.02 -0.04 -15.27
CA ALA A 43 -11.59 -0.91 -14.17
C ALA A 43 -11.36 -0.09 -12.88
N LYS A 44 -10.74 1.09 -12.96
CA LYS A 44 -10.58 2.00 -11.82
C LYS A 44 -11.92 2.48 -11.28
N ALA A 45 -12.86 2.83 -12.14
CA ALA A 45 -14.20 3.25 -11.75
C ALA A 45 -14.97 2.10 -11.06
N ARG A 46 -14.91 0.89 -11.59
CA ARG A 46 -15.49 -0.31 -10.97
C ARG A 46 -14.90 -0.56 -9.59
N LEU A 47 -13.56 -0.57 -9.48
CA LEU A 47 -12.87 -0.74 -8.20
C LEU A 47 -13.27 0.33 -7.17
N ALA A 48 -13.30 1.61 -7.58
CA ALA A 48 -13.68 2.72 -6.73
C ALA A 48 -15.14 2.58 -6.22
N THR A 49 -16.05 2.15 -7.08
CA THR A 49 -17.46 1.96 -6.73
C THR A 49 -17.65 0.81 -5.75
N MET A 50 -17.06 -0.35 -6.03
CA MET A 50 -17.20 -1.52 -5.18
C MET A 50 -16.59 -1.31 -3.79
N LEU A 51 -15.40 -0.68 -3.71
CA LEU A 51 -14.78 -0.31 -2.42
C LEU A 51 -15.61 0.73 -1.65
N ALA A 52 -16.21 1.71 -2.34
CA ALA A 52 -17.05 2.69 -1.68
C ALA A 52 -18.32 2.05 -1.10
N GLN A 53 -18.89 1.07 -1.77
CA GLN A 53 -20.05 0.33 -1.32
C GLN A 53 -19.74 -0.45 -0.03
N SER A 54 -18.66 -1.22 -0.02
CA SER A 54 -18.19 -1.95 1.17
C SER A 54 -17.87 -0.98 2.32
N TRP A 55 -17.21 0.14 2.05
CA TRP A 55 -16.87 1.11 3.08
C TRP A 55 -18.10 1.86 3.62
N HIS A 56 -19.12 2.09 2.80
CA HIS A 56 -20.40 2.66 3.23
C HIS A 56 -21.03 1.78 4.34
N GLU A 57 -21.10 0.48 4.12
CA GLU A 57 -21.66 -0.47 5.07
C GLU A 57 -20.90 -0.42 6.41
N GLN A 58 -19.57 -0.40 6.37
CA GLN A 58 -18.74 -0.32 7.59
C GLN A 58 -18.95 1.01 8.35
N LEU A 59 -18.97 2.15 7.64
CA LEU A 59 -19.20 3.45 8.27
C LEU A 59 -20.62 3.60 8.85
N ALA A 60 -21.61 2.95 8.24
CA ALA A 60 -22.96 2.90 8.76
C ALA A 60 -23.04 2.10 10.06
N LEU A 61 -22.32 0.95 10.14
CA LEU A 61 -22.18 0.17 11.36
C LEU A 61 -21.49 0.96 12.49
N ASP A 62 -20.55 1.85 12.16
CA ASP A 62 -19.90 2.76 13.10
C ASP A 62 -20.80 3.91 13.59
N GLY A 63 -22.07 3.97 13.14
CA GLY A 63 -23.02 5.02 13.51
C GLY A 63 -22.68 6.41 12.94
N GLN A 64 -21.90 6.48 11.86
CA GLN A 64 -21.56 7.74 11.20
C GLN A 64 -22.77 8.37 10.53
N HIS A 65 -22.86 9.70 10.57
CA HIS A 65 -23.93 10.45 9.90
C HIS A 65 -23.81 10.32 8.37
N GLU A 66 -24.92 10.07 7.66
CA GLU A 66 -24.94 9.82 6.21
C GLU A 66 -24.23 10.91 5.40
N ALA A 67 -24.40 12.18 5.74
CA ALA A 67 -23.72 13.31 5.06
C ALA A 67 -22.18 13.24 5.18
N VAL A 68 -21.68 12.74 6.32
CA VAL A 68 -20.23 12.51 6.57
C VAL A 68 -19.76 11.32 5.73
N ILE A 69 -20.53 10.22 5.74
CA ILE A 69 -20.26 9.03 4.94
C ILE A 69 -20.13 9.43 3.47
N GLN A 70 -21.15 10.05 2.90
CA GLN A 70 -21.15 10.46 1.49
C GLN A 70 -19.96 11.36 1.11
N THR A 71 -19.57 12.26 2.02
CA THR A 71 -18.40 13.12 1.79
C THR A 71 -17.08 12.33 1.77
N ARG A 72 -16.94 11.33 2.64
CA ARG A 72 -15.76 10.44 2.70
C ARG A 72 -15.69 9.55 1.45
N LEU A 73 -16.81 8.94 1.08
CA LEU A 73 -16.92 8.06 -0.09
C LEU A 73 -16.54 8.79 -1.38
N ARG A 74 -17.15 9.95 -1.66
CA ARG A 74 -16.81 10.76 -2.84
C ARG A 74 -15.31 11.06 -2.93
N LYS A 75 -14.68 11.46 -1.81
CA LYS A 75 -13.25 11.76 -1.76
C LYS A 75 -12.39 10.51 -1.98
N SER A 76 -12.83 9.35 -1.53
CA SER A 76 -12.13 8.09 -1.73
C SER A 76 -12.28 7.59 -3.17
N GLN A 77 -13.50 7.60 -3.69
CA GLN A 77 -13.79 7.22 -5.09
C GLN A 77 -13.01 8.08 -6.09
N ALA A 78 -13.05 9.41 -5.93
CA ALA A 78 -12.30 10.31 -6.80
C ALA A 78 -10.80 10.00 -6.80
N ARG A 79 -10.24 9.67 -5.63
CA ARG A 79 -8.82 9.34 -5.48
C ARG A 79 -8.39 8.10 -6.26
N VAL A 80 -9.28 7.12 -6.40
CA VAL A 80 -9.04 5.87 -7.15
C VAL A 80 -9.36 6.07 -8.63
N ALA A 81 -10.54 6.63 -8.93
CA ALA A 81 -11.03 6.74 -10.31
C ALA A 81 -10.23 7.76 -11.14
N GLU A 82 -9.81 8.89 -10.52
CA GLU A 82 -9.13 9.99 -11.21
C GLU A 82 -7.61 9.81 -11.32
N ALA A 83 -7.01 8.89 -10.55
CA ALA A 83 -5.58 8.63 -10.66
C ALA A 83 -5.24 8.08 -12.04
N PRO A 84 -4.15 8.52 -12.69
CA PRO A 84 -3.69 7.94 -13.95
C PRO A 84 -3.50 6.42 -13.86
N VAL A 85 -2.84 5.95 -12.79
CA VAL A 85 -2.56 4.53 -12.53
C VAL A 85 -2.88 4.19 -11.09
N ILE A 86 -3.41 3.00 -10.86
CA ILE A 86 -3.46 2.35 -9.55
C ILE A 86 -2.55 1.14 -9.58
N LEU A 87 -1.55 1.10 -8.71
CA LEU A 87 -0.75 -0.10 -8.44
C LEU A 87 -1.31 -0.78 -7.19
N VAL A 88 -1.80 -2.01 -7.33
CA VAL A 88 -2.30 -2.82 -6.23
C VAL A 88 -1.20 -3.78 -5.79
N ALA A 89 -0.78 -3.66 -4.53
CA ALA A 89 0.20 -4.56 -3.93
C ALA A 89 -0.53 -5.69 -3.18
N CYS A 90 -0.27 -6.92 -3.60
CA CYS A 90 -0.89 -8.13 -3.08
C CYS A 90 0.14 -8.98 -2.33
N LEU A 91 -0.28 -9.55 -1.21
CA LEU A 91 0.44 -10.62 -0.54
C LEU A 91 0.16 -11.94 -1.26
N TYR A 92 1.21 -12.71 -1.55
CA TYR A 92 1.13 -14.03 -2.16
C TYR A 92 1.57 -15.07 -1.15
N LEU A 93 0.64 -15.88 -0.65
CA LEU A 93 0.87 -16.78 0.46
C LEU A 93 1.36 -18.17 0.06
N GLU A 94 1.22 -18.54 -1.23
CA GLU A 94 1.56 -19.89 -1.70
C GLU A 94 3.05 -20.24 -1.60
N GLU A 95 3.90 -19.21 -1.53
CA GLU A 95 5.37 -19.37 -1.39
C GLU A 95 5.85 -19.38 0.07
N LEU A 96 4.95 -19.26 1.05
CA LEU A 96 5.31 -19.23 2.46
C LEU A 96 5.52 -20.63 3.02
N ASP A 97 6.36 -20.72 4.05
CA ASP A 97 6.56 -21.96 4.77
C ASP A 97 5.28 -22.32 5.57
N HIS A 98 5.00 -23.63 5.64
CA HIS A 98 3.88 -24.15 6.40
C HIS A 98 4.34 -24.72 7.73
N TYR A 99 3.78 -24.19 8.81
CA TYR A 99 4.06 -24.64 10.16
C TYR A 99 2.85 -25.37 10.76
N PRO A 100 3.08 -26.44 11.55
CA PRO A 100 1.97 -27.21 12.14
C PRO A 100 1.28 -26.49 13.28
N ASP A 101 1.91 -25.48 13.88
CA ASP A 101 1.34 -24.69 14.97
C ASP A 101 0.96 -23.28 14.52
N PRO A 102 -0.12 -22.70 15.10
CA PRO A 102 -0.62 -21.39 14.72
C PRO A 102 0.37 -20.26 14.97
N ASP A 103 1.15 -20.30 16.05
CA ASP A 103 2.02 -19.21 16.47
C ASP A 103 3.16 -18.98 15.45
N ARG A 104 3.78 -20.07 14.96
CA ARG A 104 4.80 -19.96 13.90
C ARG A 104 4.19 -19.59 12.57
N GLN A 105 3.00 -20.12 12.25
CA GLN A 105 2.29 -19.75 11.01
C GLN A 105 1.92 -18.27 10.99
N ASP A 106 1.48 -17.72 12.12
CA ASP A 106 1.20 -16.29 12.26
C ASP A 106 2.49 -15.44 12.17
N ALA A 107 3.58 -15.89 12.77
CA ALA A 107 4.89 -15.24 12.64
C ALA A 107 5.34 -15.17 11.17
N GLU A 108 5.21 -16.28 10.42
CA GLU A 108 5.54 -16.34 8.99
C GLU A 108 4.69 -15.34 8.19
N ARG A 109 3.39 -15.28 8.46
CA ARG A 109 2.49 -14.33 7.82
C ARG A 109 2.87 -12.87 8.15
N ILE A 110 3.22 -12.58 9.40
CA ILE A 110 3.67 -11.25 9.82
C ILE A 110 4.95 -10.86 9.08
N MET A 111 5.94 -11.75 8.97
CA MET A 111 7.18 -11.51 8.23
C MET A 111 6.89 -11.21 6.75
N ALA A 112 5.97 -11.94 6.13
CA ALA A 112 5.58 -11.71 4.74
C ALA A 112 4.90 -10.33 4.56
N ILE A 113 4.04 -9.91 5.49
CA ILE A 113 3.41 -8.59 5.49
C ILE A 113 4.46 -7.48 5.65
N GLN A 114 5.44 -7.64 6.54
CA GLN A 114 6.54 -6.68 6.72
C GLN A 114 7.37 -6.56 5.44
N SER A 115 7.66 -7.69 4.79
CA SER A 115 8.38 -7.74 3.52
C SER A 115 7.63 -7.02 2.39
N LEU A 116 6.31 -7.24 2.29
CA LEU A 116 5.45 -6.50 1.36
C LEU A 116 5.48 -4.99 1.65
N GLY A 117 5.45 -4.59 2.93
CA GLY A 117 5.57 -3.18 3.32
C GLY A 117 6.90 -2.56 2.86
N ALA A 118 8.01 -3.29 2.99
CA ALA A 118 9.32 -2.85 2.49
C ALA A 118 9.33 -2.72 0.96
N ALA A 119 8.74 -3.68 0.24
CA ALA A 119 8.61 -3.65 -1.21
C ALA A 119 7.79 -2.43 -1.67
N VAL A 120 6.66 -2.16 -1.03
CA VAL A 120 5.84 -0.97 -1.29
C VAL A 120 6.62 0.31 -1.03
N GLN A 121 7.39 0.40 0.05
CA GLN A 121 8.21 1.58 0.34
C GLN A 121 9.29 1.81 -0.74
N ASN A 122 9.95 0.75 -1.21
CA ASN A 122 10.91 0.85 -2.30
C ASN A 122 10.26 1.37 -3.59
N ALA A 123 9.07 0.84 -3.94
CA ALA A 123 8.30 1.32 -5.09
C ALA A 123 7.98 2.82 -4.97
N LEU A 124 7.53 3.28 -3.80
CA LEU A 124 7.22 4.69 -3.55
C LEU A 124 8.45 5.60 -3.73
N LEU A 125 9.62 5.17 -3.27
CA LEU A 125 10.87 5.91 -3.43
C LEU A 125 11.30 5.99 -4.90
N SER A 126 11.20 4.90 -5.65
CA SER A 126 11.50 4.85 -7.08
C SER A 126 10.57 5.76 -7.89
N ILE A 127 9.25 5.68 -7.65
CA ILE A 127 8.25 6.55 -8.27
C ILE A 127 8.58 8.03 -8.01
N HIS A 128 8.98 8.35 -6.78
CA HIS A 128 9.34 9.72 -6.43
C HIS A 128 10.63 10.19 -7.12
N ALA A 129 11.64 9.34 -7.23
CA ALA A 129 12.88 9.62 -7.93
C ALA A 129 12.66 9.91 -9.43
N ASP A 130 11.67 9.27 -10.04
CA ASP A 130 11.27 9.51 -11.43
C ASP A 130 10.37 10.76 -11.62
N GLY A 131 10.17 11.56 -10.56
CA GLY A 131 9.39 12.81 -10.61
C GLY A 131 7.87 12.62 -10.60
N TYR A 132 7.42 11.45 -10.20
CA TYR A 132 6.00 11.14 -9.95
C TYR A 132 5.73 11.09 -8.44
N ASP A 133 4.46 11.09 -8.10
CA ASP A 133 4.00 10.95 -6.72
C ASP A 133 3.04 9.78 -6.61
N ALA A 134 3.02 9.17 -5.44
CA ALA A 134 2.07 8.13 -5.12
C ALA A 134 1.49 8.30 -3.71
N GLY A 135 0.27 7.79 -3.52
CA GLY A 135 -0.32 7.65 -2.20
C GLY A 135 -0.25 6.19 -1.74
N TRP A 136 -0.25 5.94 -0.45
CA TRP A 136 -0.45 4.61 0.11
C TRP A 136 -1.83 4.53 0.75
N MET A 137 -2.71 3.69 0.21
CA MET A 137 -4.06 3.45 0.70
C MET A 137 -4.17 2.00 1.16
N CYS A 138 -4.59 1.79 2.41
CA CYS A 138 -4.78 0.45 2.99
C CYS A 138 -6.24 -0.02 2.92
N ALA A 139 -7.08 0.62 2.13
CA ALA A 139 -8.47 0.19 1.94
C ALA A 139 -8.64 -1.30 1.57
N PRO A 140 -7.74 -1.91 0.78
CA PRO A 140 -7.82 -3.34 0.46
C PRO A 140 -7.76 -4.27 1.68
N LEU A 141 -7.12 -3.86 2.79
CA LEU A 141 -7.08 -4.68 4.01
C LEU A 141 -8.45 -4.88 4.65
N PHE A 142 -9.39 -3.98 4.40
CA PHE A 142 -10.74 -4.03 4.98
C PHE A 142 -11.75 -4.73 4.07
N ALA A 143 -11.40 -4.96 2.80
CA ALA A 143 -12.26 -5.60 1.81
C ALA A 143 -11.40 -6.25 0.70
N PRO A 144 -10.52 -7.21 1.03
CA PRO A 144 -9.63 -7.84 0.05
C PRO A 144 -10.40 -8.58 -1.04
N GLU A 145 -11.49 -9.27 -0.68
CA GLU A 145 -12.37 -9.98 -1.60
C GLU A 145 -13.06 -9.04 -2.61
N VAL A 146 -13.39 -7.83 -2.21
CA VAL A 146 -13.96 -6.82 -3.10
C VAL A 146 -12.95 -6.38 -4.17
N VAL A 147 -11.68 -6.19 -3.77
CA VAL A 147 -10.60 -5.86 -4.71
C VAL A 147 -10.31 -7.04 -5.64
N GLN A 148 -10.23 -8.25 -5.10
CA GLN A 148 -10.06 -9.48 -5.89
C GLN A 148 -11.16 -9.61 -6.95
N ALA A 149 -12.43 -9.50 -6.56
CA ALA A 149 -13.57 -9.60 -7.46
C ALA A 149 -13.58 -8.47 -8.51
N SER A 150 -13.27 -7.22 -8.10
CA SER A 150 -13.28 -6.08 -9.03
C SER A 150 -12.19 -6.13 -10.09
N LEU A 151 -11.06 -6.77 -9.79
CA LEU A 151 -9.89 -6.88 -10.67
C LEU A 151 -9.66 -8.30 -11.21
N GLU A 152 -10.56 -9.24 -10.90
CA GLU A 152 -10.49 -10.63 -11.33
C GLU A 152 -9.16 -11.31 -10.93
N LEU A 153 -8.68 -10.99 -9.72
CA LEU A 153 -7.44 -11.57 -9.18
C LEU A 153 -7.70 -12.97 -8.64
N SER A 154 -6.67 -13.83 -8.71
CA SER A 154 -6.75 -15.17 -8.13
C SER A 154 -6.92 -15.12 -6.61
N PRO A 155 -7.58 -16.11 -5.99
CA PRO A 155 -7.80 -16.15 -4.52
C PRO A 155 -6.50 -16.16 -3.70
N GLY A 156 -5.39 -16.67 -4.25
CA GLY A 156 -4.08 -16.67 -3.59
C GLY A 156 -3.39 -15.30 -3.50
N LEU A 157 -3.92 -14.30 -4.22
CA LEU A 157 -3.42 -12.93 -4.20
C LEU A 157 -4.26 -12.10 -3.24
N ILE A 158 -3.74 -11.77 -2.07
CA ILE A 158 -4.46 -10.99 -1.05
C ILE A 158 -4.07 -9.51 -1.17
N PRO A 159 -4.95 -8.63 -1.65
CA PRO A 159 -4.65 -7.21 -1.78
C PRO A 159 -4.45 -6.55 -0.41
N HIS A 160 -3.33 -5.87 -0.23
CA HIS A 160 -2.96 -5.18 1.02
C HIS A 160 -2.93 -3.66 0.88
N ALA A 161 -2.48 -3.16 -0.26
CA ALA A 161 -2.36 -1.73 -0.49
C ALA A 161 -2.71 -1.35 -1.93
N MET A 162 -3.17 -0.13 -2.11
CA MET A 162 -3.33 0.52 -3.42
C MET A 162 -2.50 1.80 -3.44
N LEU A 163 -1.75 2.00 -4.51
CA LEU A 163 -0.95 3.18 -4.75
C LEU A 163 -1.53 3.93 -5.96
N PRO A 164 -2.34 4.98 -5.75
CA PRO A 164 -2.63 5.94 -6.81
C PRO A 164 -1.34 6.64 -7.23
N ILE A 165 -0.99 6.59 -8.51
CA ILE A 165 0.26 7.12 -9.07
C ILE A 165 -0.06 8.15 -10.15
N GLY A 166 0.68 9.27 -10.16
CA GLY A 166 0.56 10.31 -11.16
C GLY A 166 1.48 11.50 -10.87
N ARG A 167 1.44 12.53 -11.72
CA ARG A 167 2.13 13.78 -11.40
C ARG A 167 1.37 14.53 -10.33
N ARG A 168 2.10 15.20 -9.45
CA ARG A 168 1.53 16.04 -8.39
C ARG A 168 0.82 17.25 -9.00
N ALA A 169 -0.46 17.42 -8.66
CA ALA A 169 -1.24 18.59 -9.06
C ALA A 169 -1.15 19.74 -8.05
N VAL A 170 -0.88 19.45 -6.77
CA VAL A 170 -0.80 20.42 -5.68
C VAL A 170 0.25 19.97 -4.69
N ASP A 171 1.10 20.88 -4.22
CA ASP A 171 2.08 20.56 -3.18
C ASP A 171 1.39 20.12 -1.88
N PRO A 172 1.78 18.97 -1.32
CA PRO A 172 1.16 18.48 -0.10
C PRO A 172 1.67 19.27 1.11
N VAL A 173 0.76 19.60 2.01
CA VAL A 173 1.14 20.07 3.34
C VAL A 173 1.79 18.90 4.09
N ARG A 174 3.06 19.04 4.43
CA ARG A 174 3.80 18.03 5.21
C ARG A 174 3.37 18.09 6.67
N ARG A 175 3.03 16.94 7.23
CA ARG A 175 2.83 16.83 8.67
C ARG A 175 4.19 16.79 9.38
N PRO A 176 4.32 17.37 10.60
CA PRO A 176 5.53 17.23 11.39
C PRO A 176 5.85 15.76 11.63
N ARG A 177 7.11 15.47 11.84
CA ARG A 177 7.62 14.14 12.20
C ARG A 177 8.21 14.23 13.60
N LEU A 178 8.21 13.12 14.30
CA LEU A 178 8.91 13.00 15.56
C LEU A 178 10.41 13.25 15.33
N PRO A 179 11.08 13.96 16.23
CA PRO A 179 12.52 14.13 16.17
C PRO A 179 13.22 12.78 16.44
N VAL A 180 14.46 12.67 15.96
CA VAL A 180 15.20 11.39 15.98
C VAL A 180 15.36 10.83 17.39
N ASN A 181 15.58 11.68 18.38
CA ASN A 181 15.71 11.29 19.79
C ASN A 181 14.45 10.66 20.39
N GLU A 182 13.25 10.96 19.87
CA GLU A 182 12.00 10.30 20.27
C GLU A 182 11.80 8.95 19.56
N LEU A 183 12.49 8.71 18.44
CA LEU A 183 12.45 7.46 17.68
C LEU A 183 13.45 6.43 18.22
N ILE A 184 14.52 6.88 18.89
CA ILE A 184 15.56 6.01 19.49
C ILE A 184 15.20 5.76 20.94
N VAL A 185 14.66 4.56 21.22
CA VAL A 185 14.27 4.17 22.58
C VAL A 185 15.50 3.88 23.45
N LYS A 186 16.57 3.34 22.87
CA LYS A 186 17.80 2.99 23.59
C LYS A 186 18.97 2.99 22.65
N TRP A 187 20.10 3.54 23.12
CA TRP A 187 21.37 3.49 22.44
C TRP A 187 22.38 2.77 23.36
N ILE A 188 22.84 1.59 22.98
CA ILE A 188 23.79 0.82 23.74
C ILE A 188 25.17 0.98 23.08
N THR A 189 26.09 1.62 23.78
CA THR A 189 27.50 1.76 23.37
C THR A 189 28.38 0.97 24.32
N GLU A 190 29.58 0.59 23.89
CA GLU A 190 30.60 0.10 24.83
C GLU A 190 30.89 1.21 25.84
N GLU A 191 30.90 0.88 27.13
CA GLU A 191 31.38 1.80 28.15
C GLU A 191 32.87 2.07 27.82
N SER A 192 33.21 3.34 27.64
CA SER A 192 34.62 3.74 27.57
C SER A 192 35.27 3.25 28.84
N GLY A 193 36.04 2.17 28.75
CA GLY A 193 36.72 1.57 29.90
C GLY A 193 37.42 2.65 30.65
N SER A 194 37.09 2.80 31.96
CA SER A 194 37.84 3.62 32.87
C SER A 194 39.30 3.08 32.88
N LYS A 195 40.17 3.80 32.19
CA LYS A 195 41.62 3.63 32.44
C LYS A 195 41.86 4.04 33.87
N SER A 196 42.03 3.02 34.74
CA SER A 196 42.66 3.16 36.03
C SER A 196 44.15 3.50 35.86
#